data_64d401559c8e5648632ecf18821a6569
#
_entry.id   64d401559c8e5648632ecf18821a6569
#
_cell.length_a   1.000
_cell.length_b   1.000
_cell.length_c   1.000
_cell.angle_alpha   90.00
_cell.angle_beta   90.00
_cell.angle_gamma   90.00
#
_symmetry.space_group_name_H-M   'P 1'
#
loop_
_entity.id
_entity.type
_entity.pdbx_description
1 polymer ?
#
loop_
_entity_poly.entity_id
_entity_poly.type
_entity_poly.pdbx_seq_one_letter_code
_entity_poly.pdbx_strand_id
1 'polypeptide(L)'
;KPIKYISGYNQDSIGSETPSDYELDYLEISDVNSVGEIGKPTHYTFSKSPSRCRRILNKNDIIISTVRTYLRSIGFIENEVQNLICSTGFCVLTPKNMIEPKLLFYLVRSEWFISKVISKSVGVSYPGIQTEKLMSIKVLLPPISEQTQIVEYLDEQTQKIDSTIEKETQRTELLKEYRQSLISEVVTGKVDVRDYNG
;
A
#
# COMPACT_ATOMS: atom_id res chain seq x y z
N LYS A 1 1.95 23.16 -1.25
CA LYS A 1 2.28 23.15 -2.68
C LYS A 1 1.53 22.02 -3.42
N PRO A 2 1.18 22.13 -4.72
CA PRO A 2 0.70 21.01 -5.52
C PRO A 2 1.73 19.88 -5.61
N ILE A 3 1.27 18.61 -5.61
CA ILE A 3 2.18 17.44 -5.65
C ILE A 3 3.12 17.48 -6.85
N LYS A 4 2.66 17.92 -8.02
CA LYS A 4 3.49 18.03 -9.25
C LYS A 4 4.79 18.84 -9.08
N TYR A 5 4.89 19.68 -8.08
CA TYR A 5 6.11 20.45 -7.81
C TYR A 5 7.09 19.74 -6.88
N ILE A 6 6.61 18.81 -6.08
CA ILE A 6 7.40 18.09 -5.07
C ILE A 6 7.72 16.65 -5.48
N SER A 7 7.03 16.13 -6.50
CA SER A 7 7.35 14.81 -7.09
C SER A 7 7.28 14.85 -8.61
N GLY A 8 8.03 13.95 -9.27
CA GLY A 8 7.75 13.46 -10.61
C GLY A 8 6.58 12.49 -10.59
N TYR A 9 6.10 12.08 -11.76
CA TYR A 9 5.10 11.02 -11.85
C TYR A 9 5.23 10.26 -13.16
N ASN A 10 5.06 8.92 -13.09
CA ASN A 10 5.03 8.02 -14.25
C ASN A 10 6.20 8.24 -15.22
N GLN A 11 7.42 8.46 -14.71
CA GLN A 11 8.56 8.89 -15.49
C GLN A 11 9.12 7.76 -16.35
N ASP A 12 9.14 6.55 -15.80
CA ASP A 12 9.78 5.39 -16.43
C ASP A 12 8.74 4.31 -16.77
N SER A 13 8.88 3.76 -17.97
CA SER A 13 7.99 2.69 -18.44
C SER A 13 8.70 1.76 -19.42
N ILE A 14 8.31 0.49 -19.41
CA ILE A 14 8.69 -0.47 -20.46
C ILE A 14 7.71 -0.37 -21.62
N GLY A 15 8.23 -0.55 -22.85
CA GLY A 15 7.48 -0.38 -24.09
C GLY A 15 7.72 -1.52 -25.09
N SER A 16 7.34 -1.28 -26.33
CA SER A 16 7.48 -2.25 -27.44
C SER A 16 8.91 -2.63 -27.77
N GLU A 17 9.88 -1.80 -27.39
CA GLU A 17 11.32 -2.03 -27.54
C GLU A 17 11.91 -2.98 -26.49
N THR A 18 11.12 -3.31 -25.44
CA THR A 18 11.56 -4.25 -24.41
C THR A 18 11.68 -5.66 -24.99
N PRO A 19 12.81 -6.38 -24.79
CA PRO A 19 12.98 -7.74 -25.27
C PRO A 19 11.85 -8.67 -24.83
N SER A 20 11.40 -9.55 -25.70
CA SER A 20 10.29 -10.47 -25.42
C SER A 20 10.56 -11.44 -24.27
N ASP A 21 11.83 -11.76 -24.01
CA ASP A 21 12.36 -12.63 -22.97
C ASP A 21 12.78 -11.89 -21.69
N TYR A 22 12.54 -10.57 -21.63
CA TYR A 22 12.87 -9.78 -20.43
C TYR A 22 12.06 -10.26 -19.22
N GLU A 23 12.76 -10.68 -18.18
CA GLU A 23 12.18 -11.17 -16.94
C GLU A 23 11.84 -10.01 -16.00
N LEU A 24 10.64 -10.02 -15.43
CA LEU A 24 10.12 -8.96 -14.59
C LEU A 24 9.20 -9.48 -13.50
N ASP A 25 9.11 -8.69 -12.43
CA ASP A 25 8.18 -8.89 -11.34
C ASP A 25 7.06 -7.85 -11.41
N TYR A 26 5.82 -8.30 -11.45
CA TYR A 26 4.66 -7.45 -11.69
C TYR A 26 3.78 -7.27 -10.46
N LEU A 27 3.44 -6.02 -10.16
CA LEU A 27 2.47 -5.63 -9.13
C LEU A 27 1.16 -5.15 -9.75
N GLU A 28 0.08 -5.82 -9.38
CA GLU A 28 -1.29 -5.36 -9.65
C GLU A 28 -1.84 -4.49 -8.52
N ILE A 29 -2.98 -3.83 -8.78
CA ILE A 29 -3.66 -3.00 -7.76
C ILE A 29 -4.10 -3.86 -6.57
N SER A 30 -4.49 -5.10 -6.81
CA SER A 30 -4.87 -6.08 -5.79
C SER A 30 -3.75 -6.48 -4.84
N ASP A 31 -2.50 -6.32 -5.26
CA ASP A 31 -1.33 -6.68 -4.45
C ASP A 31 -0.97 -5.60 -3.41
N VAL A 32 -1.68 -4.46 -3.44
CA VAL A 32 -1.49 -3.38 -2.46
C VAL A 32 -2.77 -3.22 -1.64
N ASN A 33 -2.68 -3.54 -0.36
CA ASN A 33 -3.82 -3.45 0.54
C ASN A 33 -4.09 -2.01 1.04
N SER A 34 -5.18 -1.82 1.79
CA SER A 34 -5.59 -0.51 2.30
C SER A 34 -4.67 0.07 3.39
N VAL A 35 -3.83 -0.75 4.01
CA VAL A 35 -2.83 -0.31 5.00
C VAL A 35 -1.47 -0.03 4.37
N GLY A 36 -1.34 -0.20 3.04
CA GLY A 36 -0.14 0.15 2.27
C GLY A 36 0.91 -0.95 2.20
N GLU A 37 0.59 -2.15 2.65
CA GLU A 37 1.45 -3.32 2.47
C GLU A 37 1.40 -3.78 1.02
N ILE A 38 2.57 -4.10 0.50
CA ILE A 38 2.75 -4.61 -0.85
C ILE A 38 2.95 -6.12 -0.75
N GLY A 39 2.06 -6.86 -1.38
CA GLY A 39 2.12 -8.32 -1.47
C GLY A 39 3.26 -8.79 -2.37
N LYS A 40 3.37 -10.11 -2.52
CA LYS A 40 4.39 -10.71 -3.38
C LYS A 40 4.06 -10.45 -4.86
N PRO A 41 4.97 -9.84 -5.63
CA PRO A 41 4.75 -9.62 -7.06
C PRO A 41 4.71 -10.95 -7.81
N THR A 42 4.01 -10.96 -8.95
CA THR A 42 3.95 -12.12 -9.84
C THR A 42 5.05 -12.03 -10.89
N HIS A 43 5.83 -13.09 -11.03
CA HIS A 43 6.92 -13.17 -12.01
C HIS A 43 6.40 -13.45 -13.42
N TYR A 44 6.90 -12.70 -14.41
CA TYR A 44 6.57 -12.85 -15.83
C TYR A 44 7.78 -12.65 -16.73
N THR A 45 7.73 -13.31 -17.88
CA THR A 45 8.48 -12.87 -19.07
C THR A 45 7.66 -11.78 -19.77
N PHE A 46 8.28 -10.75 -20.31
CA PHE A 46 7.57 -9.60 -20.89
C PHE A 46 6.52 -9.99 -21.95
N SER A 47 6.83 -10.95 -22.83
CA SER A 47 5.89 -11.45 -23.85
C SER A 47 4.62 -12.07 -23.27
N LYS A 48 4.65 -12.55 -22.03
CA LYS A 48 3.52 -13.17 -21.31
C LYS A 48 2.88 -12.24 -20.28
N SER A 49 3.46 -11.06 -20.07
CA SER A 49 2.97 -10.13 -19.06
C SER A 49 1.65 -9.48 -19.49
N PRO A 50 0.79 -9.07 -18.52
CA PRO A 50 -0.41 -8.32 -18.81
C PRO A 50 -0.12 -7.01 -19.56
N SER A 51 -1.01 -6.60 -20.46
CA SER A 51 -0.85 -5.35 -21.23
C SER A 51 -0.69 -4.09 -20.40
N ARG A 52 -1.16 -4.14 -19.14
CA ARG A 52 -1.01 -3.05 -18.15
C ARG A 52 0.32 -3.05 -17.40
N CYS A 53 1.15 -4.06 -17.56
CA CYS A 53 2.47 -4.16 -16.95
C CYS A 53 3.43 -3.20 -17.68
N ARG A 54 3.55 -1.95 -17.20
CA ARG A 54 4.29 -0.92 -17.94
C ARG A 54 5.16 0.00 -17.09
N ARG A 55 4.77 0.32 -15.85
CA ARG A 55 5.44 1.35 -15.07
C ARG A 55 6.55 0.77 -14.23
N ILE A 56 7.78 1.21 -14.48
CA ILE A 56 8.97 0.82 -13.71
C ILE A 56 8.89 1.45 -12.33
N LEU A 57 9.29 0.67 -11.33
CA LEU A 57 9.38 1.12 -9.95
C LEU A 57 10.83 1.14 -9.50
N ASN A 58 11.18 2.19 -8.79
CA ASN A 58 12.48 2.39 -8.18
C ASN A 58 12.31 2.59 -6.67
N LYS A 59 13.41 2.46 -5.92
CA LYS A 59 13.43 2.79 -4.50
C LYS A 59 12.92 4.22 -4.26
N ASN A 60 12.17 4.38 -3.18
CA ASN A 60 11.51 5.61 -2.76
C ASN A 60 10.31 6.04 -3.62
N ASP A 61 9.93 5.29 -4.64
CA ASP A 61 8.69 5.55 -5.35
C ASP A 61 7.47 5.25 -4.48
N ILE A 62 6.43 6.05 -4.67
CA ILE A 62 5.12 5.83 -4.07
C ILE A 62 4.13 5.50 -5.18
N ILE A 63 3.40 4.40 -5.04
CA ILE A 63 2.37 4.00 -5.98
C ILE A 63 0.98 4.31 -5.39
N ILE A 64 0.14 4.95 -6.19
CA ILE A 64 -1.23 5.31 -5.81
C ILE A 64 -2.19 4.77 -6.86
N SER A 65 -3.14 3.94 -6.48
CA SER A 65 -4.17 3.49 -7.41
C SER A 65 -5.03 4.67 -7.88
N THR A 66 -5.12 4.82 -9.20
CA THR A 66 -5.98 5.82 -9.85
C THR A 66 -7.38 5.30 -10.15
N VAL A 67 -7.63 4.01 -9.93
CA VAL A 67 -8.91 3.32 -10.09
C VAL A 67 -9.39 2.79 -8.74
N ARG A 68 -10.71 2.82 -8.51
CA ARG A 68 -11.31 2.41 -7.22
C ARG A 68 -10.62 3.08 -6.04
N THR A 69 -10.44 4.38 -6.12
CA THR A 69 -9.65 5.19 -5.17
C THR A 69 -10.08 5.02 -3.71
N TYR A 70 -11.31 4.57 -3.46
CA TYR A 70 -11.85 4.25 -2.13
C TYR A 70 -11.18 3.02 -1.49
N LEU A 71 -10.53 2.15 -2.27
CA LEU A 71 -9.79 0.98 -1.74
C LEU A 71 -8.44 1.35 -1.11
N ARG A 72 -7.97 2.59 -1.33
CA ARG A 72 -6.75 3.13 -0.69
C ARG A 72 -5.49 2.33 -0.98
N SER A 73 -5.39 1.69 -2.15
CA SER A 73 -4.19 0.96 -2.56
C SER A 73 -3.05 1.95 -2.84
N ILE A 74 -2.29 2.27 -1.81
CA ILE A 74 -1.17 3.21 -1.81
C ILE A 74 0.03 2.52 -1.16
N GLY A 75 1.09 2.26 -1.94
CA GLY A 75 2.29 1.55 -1.48
C GLY A 75 3.54 2.42 -1.54
N PHE A 76 4.57 2.06 -0.78
CA PHE A 76 5.89 2.68 -0.77
C PHE A 76 6.96 1.64 -1.10
N ILE A 77 7.86 1.96 -2.04
CA ILE A 77 8.97 1.09 -2.44
C ILE A 77 10.18 1.44 -1.58
N GLU A 78 10.29 0.77 -0.45
CA GLU A 78 11.31 1.09 0.57
C GLU A 78 12.71 0.62 0.18
N ASN A 79 12.80 -0.55 -0.45
CA ASN A 79 14.07 -1.20 -0.77
C ASN A 79 14.46 -1.02 -2.23
N GLU A 80 15.75 -1.24 -2.52
CA GLU A 80 16.20 -1.39 -3.91
C GLU A 80 15.49 -2.59 -4.55
N VAL A 81 14.97 -2.38 -5.74
CA VAL A 81 14.26 -3.39 -6.51
C VAL A 81 14.84 -3.48 -7.92
N GLN A 82 14.81 -4.67 -8.50
CA GLN A 82 15.21 -4.89 -9.88
C GLN A 82 14.03 -5.40 -10.68
N ASN A 83 13.82 -4.85 -11.85
CA ASN A 83 12.77 -5.27 -12.79
C ASN A 83 11.36 -5.29 -12.18
N LEU A 84 11.11 -4.49 -11.16
CA LEU A 84 9.78 -4.36 -10.55
C LEU A 84 8.93 -3.40 -11.37
N ILE A 85 7.84 -3.91 -11.89
CA ILE A 85 6.94 -3.18 -12.79
C ILE A 85 5.54 -3.19 -12.19
N CYS A 86 4.85 -2.06 -12.20
CA CYS A 86 3.46 -2.02 -11.76
C CYS A 86 2.47 -1.72 -12.90
N SER A 87 1.21 -1.94 -12.59
CA SER A 87 0.08 -1.69 -13.49
C SER A 87 -0.03 -0.20 -13.85
N THR A 88 -0.44 0.08 -15.09
CA THR A 88 -0.84 1.43 -15.53
C THR A 88 -2.01 2.01 -14.72
N GLY A 89 -2.70 1.19 -13.93
CA GLY A 89 -3.73 1.64 -12.99
C GLY A 89 -3.19 2.36 -11.76
N PHE A 90 -1.86 2.29 -11.50
CA PHE A 90 -1.21 3.13 -10.51
C PHE A 90 -0.69 4.44 -11.12
N CYS A 91 -0.66 5.50 -10.35
CA CYS A 91 0.20 6.65 -10.55
C CYS A 91 1.46 6.42 -9.69
N VAL A 92 2.63 6.39 -10.32
CA VAL A 92 3.92 6.29 -9.63
C VAL A 92 4.39 7.70 -9.34
N LEU A 93 4.62 8.02 -8.08
CA LEU A 93 5.20 9.30 -7.65
C LEU A 93 6.67 9.11 -7.29
N THR A 94 7.55 9.85 -7.95
CA THR A 94 8.99 9.88 -7.65
C THR A 94 9.31 11.16 -6.90
N PRO A 95 9.59 11.12 -5.57
CA PRO A 95 9.87 12.29 -4.76
C PRO A 95 11.06 13.08 -5.28
N LYS A 96 10.99 14.43 -5.20
CA LYS A 96 12.11 15.32 -5.52
C LYS A 96 12.86 15.69 -4.24
N ASN A 97 14.08 16.22 -4.37
CA ASN A 97 14.98 16.58 -3.25
C ASN A 97 14.39 17.52 -2.18
N MET A 98 13.22 18.11 -2.42
CA MET A 98 12.58 19.03 -1.46
C MET A 98 11.58 18.35 -0.53
N ILE A 99 11.33 17.08 -0.70
CA ILE A 99 10.44 16.29 0.14
C ILE A 99 11.07 14.96 0.52
N GLU A 100 11.02 14.63 1.80
CA GLU A 100 11.38 13.32 2.32
C GLU A 100 10.41 12.26 1.75
N PRO A 101 10.90 11.20 1.09
CA PRO A 101 10.04 10.20 0.44
C PRO A 101 8.97 9.61 1.36
N LYS A 102 9.36 9.26 2.57
CA LYS A 102 8.45 8.66 3.55
C LYS A 102 7.40 9.65 4.05
N LEU A 103 7.74 10.95 4.13
CA LEU A 103 6.75 11.99 4.41
C LEU A 103 5.72 12.09 3.29
N LEU A 104 6.15 12.05 2.03
CA LEU A 104 5.21 12.06 0.90
C LEU A 104 4.26 10.85 0.98
N PHE A 105 4.77 9.67 1.32
CA PHE A 105 3.96 8.49 1.54
C PHE A 105 2.91 8.69 2.65
N TYR A 106 3.28 9.22 3.81
CA TYR A 106 2.33 9.53 4.88
C TYR A 106 1.30 10.59 4.46
N LEU A 107 1.73 11.63 3.76
CA LEU A 107 0.83 12.68 3.26
C LEU A 107 -0.25 12.13 2.32
N VAL A 108 0.13 11.29 1.35
CA VAL A 108 -0.84 10.74 0.39
C VAL A 108 -1.75 9.66 0.99
N ARG A 109 -1.40 9.10 2.13
CA ARG A 109 -2.24 8.18 2.90
C ARG A 109 -3.14 8.88 3.92
N SER A 110 -2.92 10.16 4.18
CA SER A 110 -3.76 10.90 5.13
C SER A 110 -5.22 10.94 4.70
N GLU A 111 -6.14 10.87 5.66
CA GLU A 111 -7.59 10.95 5.39
C GLU A 111 -7.96 12.21 4.62
N TRP A 112 -7.28 13.32 4.90
CA TRP A 112 -7.48 14.56 4.18
C TRP A 112 -7.15 14.41 2.70
N PHE A 113 -6.00 13.80 2.36
CA PHE A 113 -5.59 13.61 0.97
C PHE A 113 -6.51 12.63 0.25
N ILE A 114 -6.82 11.50 0.87
CA ILE A 114 -7.73 10.48 0.34
C ILE A 114 -9.11 11.07 0.05
N SER A 115 -9.66 11.87 0.97
CA SER A 115 -10.94 12.58 0.75
C SER A 115 -10.89 13.51 -0.46
N LYS A 116 -9.75 14.20 -0.70
CA LYS A 116 -9.55 15.03 -1.90
C LYS A 116 -9.48 14.19 -3.18
N VAL A 117 -8.83 13.03 -3.14
CA VAL A 117 -8.77 12.09 -4.27
C VAL A 117 -10.17 11.59 -4.59
N ILE A 118 -10.91 11.10 -3.60
CA ILE A 118 -12.29 10.59 -3.78
C ILE A 118 -13.20 11.68 -4.33
N SER A 119 -13.15 12.90 -3.80
CA SER A 119 -13.98 14.02 -4.27
C SER A 119 -13.70 14.45 -5.73
N LYS A 120 -12.54 14.12 -6.25
CA LYS A 120 -12.13 14.40 -7.64
C LYS A 120 -12.26 13.19 -8.57
N SER A 121 -12.58 12.03 -8.01
CA SER A 121 -12.79 10.80 -8.78
C SER A 121 -14.12 10.84 -9.52
N VAL A 122 -14.18 10.23 -10.70
CA VAL A 122 -15.35 10.18 -11.58
C VAL A 122 -15.68 8.73 -11.90
N GLY A 123 -16.95 8.41 -11.97
CA GLY A 123 -17.48 7.06 -12.25
C GLY A 123 -18.31 6.52 -11.09
N VAL A 124 -19.28 5.65 -11.38
CA VAL A 124 -20.21 5.10 -10.38
C VAL A 124 -19.66 3.78 -9.82
N SER A 125 -19.49 2.76 -10.65
CA SER A 125 -19.05 1.42 -10.20
C SER A 125 -17.53 1.32 -10.02
N TYR A 126 -16.76 2.07 -10.80
CA TYR A 126 -15.30 2.07 -10.79
C TYR A 126 -14.78 3.51 -10.78
N PRO A 127 -14.98 4.26 -9.69
CA PRO A 127 -14.53 5.63 -9.64
C PRO A 127 -13.01 5.69 -9.79
N GLY A 128 -12.55 6.60 -10.66
CA GLY A 128 -11.14 6.82 -10.92
C GLY A 128 -10.79 8.29 -10.97
N ILE A 129 -9.53 8.61 -10.74
CA ILE A 129 -8.99 9.96 -10.82
C ILE A 129 -7.99 10.06 -11.97
N GLN A 130 -8.09 11.13 -12.76
CA GLN A 130 -7.06 11.46 -13.75
C GLN A 130 -5.78 11.89 -13.04
N THR A 131 -4.64 11.42 -13.58
CA THR A 131 -3.32 11.70 -12.98
C THR A 131 -3.08 13.21 -12.79
N GLU A 132 -3.48 14.04 -13.75
CA GLU A 132 -3.32 15.49 -13.70
C GLU A 132 -4.13 16.11 -12.55
N LYS A 133 -5.33 15.60 -12.28
CA LYS A 133 -6.16 16.02 -11.15
C LYS A 133 -5.54 15.62 -9.81
N LEU A 134 -4.99 14.39 -9.74
CA LEU A 134 -4.26 13.91 -8.57
C LEU A 134 -3.04 14.79 -8.31
N MET A 135 -2.23 15.05 -9.32
CA MET A 135 -1.02 15.88 -9.24
C MET A 135 -1.29 17.35 -8.92
N SER A 136 -2.52 17.81 -9.12
CA SER A 136 -2.94 19.18 -8.79
C SER A 136 -3.31 19.37 -7.30
N ILE A 137 -3.46 18.29 -6.54
CA ILE A 137 -3.81 18.36 -5.12
C ILE A 137 -2.68 19.08 -4.37
N LYS A 138 -3.05 20.09 -3.58
CA LYS A 138 -2.08 20.85 -2.78
C LYS A 138 -1.85 20.14 -1.45
N VAL A 139 -0.61 20.03 -1.03
CA VAL A 139 -0.21 19.51 0.28
C VAL A 139 0.57 20.54 1.07
N LEU A 140 0.59 20.39 2.39
CA LEU A 140 1.50 21.14 3.25
C LEU A 140 2.91 20.59 3.05
N LEU A 141 3.90 21.47 3.04
CA LEU A 141 5.30 21.12 2.91
C LEU A 141 6.08 21.90 3.97
N PRO A 142 6.38 21.28 5.11
CA PRO A 142 7.24 21.87 6.12
C PRO A 142 8.70 22.01 5.62
N PRO A 143 9.55 22.77 6.32
CA PRO A 143 10.99 22.79 6.06
C PRO A 143 11.59 21.38 6.17
N ILE A 144 12.67 21.09 5.43
CA ILE A 144 13.26 19.75 5.35
C ILE A 144 13.68 19.20 6.72
N SER A 145 14.15 20.07 7.61
CA SER A 145 14.52 19.70 8.99
C SER A 145 13.34 19.20 9.83
N GLU A 146 12.15 19.76 9.61
CA GLU A 146 10.92 19.32 10.27
C GLU A 146 10.37 18.02 9.63
N GLN A 147 10.60 17.83 8.33
CA GLN A 147 10.14 16.64 7.61
C GLN A 147 10.74 15.36 8.21
N THR A 148 12.06 15.37 8.48
CA THR A 148 12.75 14.23 9.10
C THR A 148 12.18 13.92 10.47
N GLN A 149 11.99 14.93 11.32
CA GLN A 149 11.41 14.75 12.65
C GLN A 149 10.00 14.20 12.63
N ILE A 150 9.18 14.65 11.66
CA ILE A 150 7.81 14.14 11.47
C ILE A 150 7.86 12.67 11.06
N VAL A 151 8.74 12.29 10.14
CA VAL A 151 8.89 10.89 9.69
C VAL A 151 9.35 10.01 10.84
N GLU A 152 10.39 10.38 11.56
CA GLU A 152 10.89 9.64 12.72
C GLU A 152 9.80 9.41 13.78
N TYR A 153 9.05 10.46 14.11
CA TYR A 153 7.94 10.33 15.05
C TYR A 153 6.84 9.39 14.54
N LEU A 154 6.42 9.53 13.27
CA LEU A 154 5.39 8.69 12.71
C LEU A 154 5.84 7.22 12.60
N ASP A 155 7.08 6.97 12.20
CA ASP A 155 7.65 5.63 12.13
C ASP A 155 7.66 4.96 13.51
N GLU A 156 8.10 5.67 14.55
CA GLU A 156 8.10 5.16 15.91
C GLU A 156 6.68 4.84 16.40
N GLN A 157 5.71 5.73 16.17
CA GLN A 157 4.34 5.52 16.64
C GLN A 157 3.62 4.43 15.85
N THR A 158 3.77 4.39 14.53
CA THR A 158 3.15 3.33 13.71
C THR A 158 3.74 1.97 14.03
N GLN A 159 5.06 1.85 14.21
CA GLN A 159 5.69 0.59 14.61
C GLN A 159 5.16 0.06 15.96
N LYS A 160 4.93 0.93 16.94
CA LYS A 160 4.32 0.54 18.24
C LYS A 160 2.90 0.03 18.04
N ILE A 161 2.11 0.70 17.19
CA ILE A 161 0.74 0.31 16.88
C ILE A 161 0.74 -1.04 16.17
N ASP A 162 1.57 -1.22 15.13
CA ASP A 162 1.66 -2.45 14.34
C ASP A 162 2.08 -3.65 15.22
N SER A 163 3.09 -3.46 16.09
CA SER A 163 3.49 -4.47 17.08
C SER A 163 2.34 -4.86 18.04
N THR A 164 1.49 -3.90 18.41
CA THR A 164 0.33 -4.18 19.25
C THR A 164 -0.75 -4.95 18.50
N ILE A 165 -1.02 -4.56 17.24
CA ILE A 165 -1.96 -5.26 16.35
C ILE A 165 -1.51 -6.73 16.16
N GLU A 166 -0.23 -6.95 15.92
CA GLU A 166 0.32 -8.31 15.76
C GLU A 166 0.09 -9.17 17.02
N LYS A 167 0.40 -8.64 18.20
CA LYS A 167 0.19 -9.36 19.48
C LYS A 167 -1.29 -9.68 19.72
N GLU A 168 -2.19 -8.74 19.45
CA GLU A 168 -3.63 -8.98 19.63
C GLU A 168 -4.19 -9.95 18.58
N THR A 169 -3.62 -9.97 17.38
CA THR A 169 -3.96 -10.94 16.35
C THR A 169 -3.55 -12.36 16.79
N GLN A 170 -2.32 -12.54 17.27
CA GLN A 170 -1.84 -13.82 17.80
C GLN A 170 -2.70 -14.28 18.99
N ARG A 171 -3.02 -13.36 19.90
CA ARG A 171 -3.91 -13.64 21.03
C ARG A 171 -5.28 -14.12 20.59
N THR A 172 -5.82 -13.49 19.55
CA THR A 172 -7.14 -13.86 19.00
C THR A 172 -7.11 -15.28 18.41
N GLU A 173 -6.04 -15.66 17.72
CA GLU A 173 -5.91 -17.03 17.19
C GLU A 173 -5.79 -18.06 18.33
N LEU A 174 -4.96 -17.81 19.33
CA LEU A 174 -4.85 -18.69 20.51
C LEU A 174 -6.21 -18.84 21.24
N LEU A 175 -7.00 -17.80 21.36
CA LEU A 175 -8.33 -17.88 21.94
C LEU A 175 -9.30 -18.72 21.09
N LYS A 176 -9.19 -18.66 19.77
CA LYS A 176 -9.96 -19.52 18.86
C LYS A 176 -9.59 -20.99 19.04
N GLU A 177 -8.30 -21.29 19.12
CA GLU A 177 -7.79 -22.65 19.36
C GLU A 177 -8.25 -23.17 20.72
N TYR A 178 -8.11 -22.36 21.78
CA TYR A 178 -8.57 -22.71 23.13
C TYR A 178 -10.07 -23.00 23.16
N ARG A 179 -10.88 -22.14 22.53
CA ARG A 179 -12.33 -22.37 22.41
C ARG A 179 -12.64 -23.71 21.75
N GLN A 180 -11.94 -24.06 20.68
CA GLN A 180 -12.14 -25.31 19.96
C GLN A 180 -11.73 -26.53 20.81
N SER A 181 -10.60 -26.43 21.53
CA SER A 181 -10.13 -27.48 22.47
C SER A 181 -11.14 -27.67 23.59
N LEU A 182 -11.60 -26.61 24.21
CA LEU A 182 -12.58 -26.67 25.30
C LEU A 182 -13.90 -27.37 24.88
N ILE A 183 -14.41 -27.01 23.69
CA ILE A 183 -15.60 -27.66 23.13
C ILE A 183 -15.34 -29.14 22.96
N SER A 184 -14.21 -29.54 22.39
CA SER A 184 -13.85 -30.93 22.17
C SER A 184 -13.73 -31.71 23.49
N GLU A 185 -13.07 -31.14 24.49
CA GLU A 185 -12.85 -31.78 25.77
C GLU A 185 -14.14 -31.98 26.55
N VAL A 186 -15.05 -31.00 26.54
CA VAL A 186 -16.34 -31.12 27.21
C VAL A 186 -17.24 -32.15 26.54
N VAL A 187 -17.42 -32.07 25.20
CA VAL A 187 -18.32 -32.99 24.47
C VAL A 187 -17.81 -34.43 24.42
N THR A 188 -16.49 -34.65 24.60
CA THR A 188 -15.90 -35.99 24.68
C THR A 188 -15.82 -36.53 26.12
N GLY A 189 -16.31 -35.78 27.10
CA GLY A 189 -16.33 -36.18 28.50
C GLY A 189 -14.98 -36.14 29.22
N LYS A 190 -13.98 -35.45 28.63
CA LYS A 190 -12.67 -35.27 29.30
C LYS A 190 -12.78 -34.24 30.44
N VAL A 191 -13.69 -33.26 30.31
CA VAL A 191 -14.00 -32.28 31.34
C VAL A 191 -15.42 -32.54 31.83
N ASP A 192 -15.56 -32.81 33.13
CA ASP A 192 -16.86 -33.00 33.78
C ASP A 192 -17.48 -31.63 34.08
N VAL A 193 -18.68 -31.41 33.56
CA VAL A 193 -19.42 -30.17 33.75
C VAL A 193 -20.74 -30.33 34.53
N ARG A 194 -20.95 -31.51 35.17
CA ARG A 194 -22.21 -31.83 35.85
C ARG A 194 -22.50 -30.92 37.05
N ASP A 195 -21.46 -30.36 37.67
CA ASP A 195 -21.57 -29.47 38.82
C ASP A 195 -21.43 -27.99 38.42
N TYR A 196 -21.50 -27.66 37.10
CA TYR A 196 -21.41 -26.30 36.63
C TYR A 196 -22.67 -25.51 36.97
N ASN A 197 -22.55 -24.64 37.96
CA ASN A 197 -23.57 -23.62 38.33
C ASN A 197 -23.11 -22.32 37.71
N GLY A 198 -23.67 -21.93 36.51
CA GLY A 198 -23.35 -20.75 35.70
C GLY A 198 -23.59 -19.43 36.41
#